data_049e665d4add68f8e1f752693dbc9682
#
_entry.id   049e665d4add68f8e1f752693dbc9682
#
_cell.length_a   1.000
_cell.length_b   1.000
_cell.length_c   1.000
_cell.angle_alpha   90.00
_cell.angle_beta   90.00
_cell.angle_gamma   90.00
#
_symmetry.space_group_name_H-M   'P 1'
#
loop_
_entity.id
_entity.type
_entity.pdbx_description
1 polymer ?
#
loop_
_entity_poly.entity_id
_entity_poly.type
_entity_poly.pdbx_seq_one_letter_code
_entity_poly.pdbx_strand_id
1 'polypeptide(L)'
;MELAAAWALLAAAEGFTPDTVERLVLARLCQRAENDYVGVRTGLMDQFAASCGEAGCALLLDCRSLDYRPVILPRGLQLVVVETGAKRRLAASEYNQRRSECEHGVAVLRTRGEQVASLRGATLAMLDRAATDLGDVVYRRCRHVVEENARTLAAVRALETDDRAALGALFAASHASLRDLYEVSSPALDAAVEIASGTRGVVATRMTGGG
;
A
#
# COMPACT_ATOMS: atom_id res chain seq x y z
N MET A 1 4.01 -6.08 16.94
CA MET A 1 4.75 -7.08 17.77
C MET A 1 6.18 -7.28 17.27
N GLU A 2 6.41 -7.39 15.96
CA GLU A 2 7.73 -7.62 15.36
C GLU A 2 8.75 -6.52 15.66
N LEU A 3 8.35 -5.26 15.58
CA LEU A 3 9.21 -4.12 15.95
C LEU A 3 9.62 -4.18 17.43
N ALA A 4 8.71 -4.53 18.33
CA ALA A 4 9.04 -4.68 19.75
C ALA A 4 10.00 -5.85 19.99
N ALA A 5 9.84 -6.97 19.26
CA ALA A 5 10.77 -8.09 19.32
C ALA A 5 12.13 -7.74 18.73
N ALA A 6 12.18 -7.05 17.59
CA ALA A 6 13.43 -6.55 17.00
C ALA A 6 14.16 -5.57 17.94
N TRP A 7 13.43 -4.66 18.57
CA TRP A 7 13.96 -3.75 19.59
C TRP A 7 14.52 -4.51 20.80
N ALA A 8 13.79 -5.52 21.29
CA ALA A 8 14.25 -6.32 22.43
C ALA A 8 15.53 -7.10 22.09
N LEU A 9 15.63 -7.65 20.88
CA LEU A 9 16.82 -8.35 20.41
C LEU A 9 18.02 -7.41 20.23
N LEU A 10 17.79 -6.23 19.65
CA LEU A 10 18.85 -5.22 19.49
C LEU A 10 19.29 -4.62 20.83
N ALA A 11 18.35 -4.38 21.75
CA ALA A 11 18.67 -3.90 23.10
C ALA A 11 19.43 -4.93 23.94
N ALA A 12 19.23 -6.24 23.67
CA ALA A 12 19.97 -7.33 24.31
C ALA A 12 21.39 -7.52 23.74
N ALA A 13 21.67 -6.99 22.53
CA ALA A 13 23.01 -6.98 21.97
C ALA A 13 23.83 -5.84 22.59
N GLU A 14 25.03 -6.15 23.09
CA GLU A 14 25.91 -5.15 23.71
C GLU A 14 26.18 -3.98 22.76
N GLY A 15 25.95 -2.75 23.22
CA GLY A 15 26.23 -1.51 22.49
C GLY A 15 25.08 -0.95 21.63
N PHE A 16 23.91 -1.59 21.58
CA PHE A 16 22.75 -1.05 20.92
C PHE A 16 21.79 -0.36 21.93
N THR A 17 21.49 0.90 21.65
CA THR A 17 20.42 1.64 22.36
C THR A 17 19.34 2.06 21.35
N PRO A 18 18.11 2.34 21.79
CA PRO A 18 17.05 2.84 20.90
C PRO A 18 17.47 4.04 20.04
N ASP A 19 18.33 4.89 20.56
CA ASP A 19 18.79 6.10 19.87
C ASP A 19 19.91 5.84 18.85
N THR A 20 20.54 4.66 18.87
CA THR A 20 21.65 4.32 17.96
C THR A 20 21.23 3.54 16.71
N VAL A 21 19.99 3.05 16.67
CA VAL A 21 19.47 2.32 15.50
C VAL A 21 18.62 3.27 14.65
N GLU A 22 19.09 3.51 13.45
CA GLU A 22 18.32 4.27 12.47
C GLU A 22 16.98 3.59 12.19
N ARG A 23 15.87 4.34 12.28
CA ARG A 23 14.50 3.84 12.12
C ARG A 23 14.28 3.08 10.81
N LEU A 24 14.93 3.53 9.74
CA LEU A 24 14.87 2.89 8.44
C LEU A 24 15.57 1.52 8.42
N VAL A 25 16.70 1.40 9.11
CA VAL A 25 17.43 0.12 9.27
C VAL A 25 16.55 -0.88 10.01
N LEU A 26 15.88 -0.45 11.08
CA LEU A 26 14.95 -1.27 11.83
C LEU A 26 13.78 -1.75 10.97
N ALA A 27 13.15 -0.85 10.21
CA ALA A 27 12.04 -1.20 9.33
C ALA A 27 12.46 -2.24 8.27
N ARG A 28 13.64 -2.08 7.66
CA ARG A 28 14.20 -3.05 6.70
C ARG A 28 14.52 -4.41 7.33
N LEU A 29 15.01 -4.42 8.56
CA LEU A 29 15.29 -5.67 9.28
C LEU A 29 14.00 -6.46 9.53
N CYS A 30 12.94 -5.78 9.97
CA CYS A 30 11.63 -6.41 10.18
C CYS A 30 11.02 -6.91 8.87
N GLN A 31 11.11 -6.14 7.77
CA GLN A 31 10.67 -6.59 6.45
C GLN A 31 11.42 -7.85 5.99
N ARG A 32 12.75 -7.89 6.19
CA ARG A 32 13.53 -9.09 5.86
C ARG A 32 13.10 -10.30 6.67
N ALA A 33 12.81 -10.12 7.95
CA ALA A 33 12.32 -11.22 8.80
C ALA A 33 10.99 -11.79 8.24
N GLU A 34 10.04 -10.96 7.81
CA GLU A 34 8.83 -11.43 7.15
C GLU A 34 9.11 -12.15 5.82
N ASN A 35 9.95 -11.56 4.98
CA ASN A 35 10.20 -12.08 3.64
C ASN A 35 11.00 -13.39 3.68
N ASP A 36 12.07 -13.45 4.47
CA ASP A 36 13.05 -14.55 4.47
C ASP A 36 12.61 -15.68 5.40
N TYR A 37 11.93 -15.38 6.52
CA TYR A 37 11.55 -16.38 7.52
C TYR A 37 10.08 -16.81 7.41
N VAL A 38 9.14 -15.87 7.27
CA VAL A 38 7.71 -16.18 7.14
C VAL A 38 7.34 -16.53 5.70
N GLY A 39 8.12 -16.07 4.71
CA GLY A 39 7.90 -16.35 3.29
C GLY A 39 6.84 -15.48 2.62
N VAL A 40 6.39 -14.42 3.28
CA VAL A 40 5.46 -13.44 2.71
C VAL A 40 6.24 -12.28 2.11
N ARG A 41 6.17 -12.09 0.80
CA ARG A 41 6.96 -11.09 0.06
C ARG A 41 6.40 -9.67 0.23
N THR A 42 6.16 -9.24 1.49
CA THR A 42 5.58 -7.93 1.83
C THR A 42 6.46 -6.75 1.40
N GLY A 43 5.82 -5.59 1.21
CA GLY A 43 6.51 -4.31 1.08
C GLY A 43 6.99 -3.79 2.45
N LEU A 44 7.56 -2.58 2.45
CA LEU A 44 8.11 -1.95 3.67
C LEU A 44 7.07 -1.10 4.43
N MET A 45 5.84 -0.97 3.92
CA MET A 45 4.86 0.03 4.37
C MET A 45 4.56 -0.05 5.87
N ASP A 46 4.24 -1.23 6.37
CA ASP A 46 3.77 -1.40 7.76
C ASP A 46 4.90 -1.16 8.76
N GLN A 47 6.07 -1.75 8.51
CA GLN A 47 7.25 -1.58 9.34
C GLN A 47 7.75 -0.13 9.31
N PHE A 48 7.67 0.51 8.14
CA PHE A 48 8.05 1.91 7.96
C PHE A 48 7.09 2.85 8.69
N ALA A 49 5.79 2.66 8.52
CA ALA A 49 4.77 3.46 9.20
C ALA A 49 4.88 3.36 10.72
N ALA A 50 5.15 2.15 11.25
CA ALA A 50 5.33 1.92 12.67
C ALA A 50 6.64 2.54 13.22
N SER A 51 7.70 2.63 12.40
CA SER A 51 9.00 3.20 12.81
C SER A 51 9.07 4.72 12.66
N CYS A 52 8.46 5.27 11.59
CA CYS A 52 8.63 6.66 11.18
C CYS A 52 7.34 7.49 11.29
N GLY A 53 6.23 6.89 11.78
CA GLY A 53 4.95 7.58 11.94
C GLY A 53 5.03 8.74 12.93
N GLU A 54 4.32 9.82 12.62
CA GLU A 54 4.19 11.01 13.46
C GLU A 54 2.72 11.26 13.81
N ALA A 55 2.47 11.65 15.05
CA ALA A 55 1.10 11.94 15.52
C ALA A 55 0.45 13.05 14.69
N GLY A 56 -0.78 12.84 14.24
CA GLY A 56 -1.53 13.81 13.45
C GLY A 56 -1.11 13.91 11.98
N CYS A 57 -0.23 13.01 11.52
CA CYS A 57 0.26 12.99 10.14
C CYS A 57 0.00 11.64 9.48
N ALA A 58 -0.24 11.66 8.17
CA ALA A 58 0.01 10.55 7.29
C ALA A 58 1.46 10.61 6.80
N LEU A 59 2.02 9.48 6.35
CA LEU A 59 3.35 9.45 5.73
C LEU A 59 3.22 9.25 4.22
N LEU A 60 3.81 10.15 3.44
CA LEU A 60 4.09 9.90 2.04
C LEU A 60 5.47 9.24 1.93
N LEU A 61 5.50 7.99 1.49
CA LEU A 61 6.72 7.21 1.28
C LEU A 61 6.90 6.87 -0.20
N ASP A 62 8.04 7.22 -0.78
CA ASP A 62 8.48 6.62 -2.05
C ASP A 62 9.21 5.31 -1.75
N CYS A 63 8.55 4.16 -2.00
CA CYS A 63 9.08 2.83 -1.71
C CYS A 63 10.33 2.45 -2.53
N ARG A 64 10.75 3.26 -3.50
CA ARG A 64 11.93 3.04 -4.32
C ARG A 64 13.17 3.73 -3.74
N SER A 65 13.08 5.05 -3.49
CA SER A 65 14.17 5.84 -2.91
C SER A 65 14.19 5.78 -1.39
N LEU A 66 13.06 5.43 -0.77
CA LEU A 66 12.77 5.50 0.65
C LEU A 66 12.73 6.92 1.21
N ASP A 67 12.67 7.91 0.33
CA ASP A 67 12.36 9.26 0.73
C ASP A 67 10.95 9.33 1.29
N TYR A 68 10.78 10.04 2.38
CA TYR A 68 9.47 10.20 2.99
C TYR A 68 9.29 11.60 3.57
N ARG A 69 8.03 11.96 3.72
CA ARG A 69 7.66 13.19 4.44
C ARG A 69 6.32 13.02 5.15
N PRO A 70 6.13 13.71 6.30
CA PRO A 70 4.83 13.79 6.92
C PRO A 70 3.87 14.66 6.08
N VAL A 71 2.60 14.28 6.09
CA VAL A 71 1.47 15.01 5.52
C VAL A 71 0.50 15.27 6.65
N ILE A 72 0.34 16.52 7.05
CA ILE A 72 -0.50 16.90 8.19
C ILE A 72 -1.96 16.57 7.85
N LEU A 73 -2.64 15.86 8.75
CA LEU A 73 -4.06 15.61 8.61
C LEU A 73 -4.86 16.88 8.90
N PRO A 74 -5.84 17.24 8.06
CA PRO A 74 -6.72 18.37 8.30
C PRO A 74 -7.41 18.31 9.66
N ARG A 75 -7.58 19.46 10.30
CA ARG A 75 -8.26 19.53 11.60
C ARG A 75 -9.70 18.99 11.49
N GLY A 76 -10.09 18.21 12.50
CA GLY A 76 -11.42 17.60 12.56
C GLY A 76 -11.59 16.34 11.70
N LEU A 77 -10.55 15.90 10.99
CA LEU A 77 -10.51 14.55 10.44
C LEU A 77 -10.05 13.56 11.51
N GLN A 78 -10.76 12.45 11.61
CA GLN A 78 -10.38 11.32 12.45
C GLN A 78 -10.29 10.06 11.58
N LEU A 79 -9.27 9.26 11.83
CA LEU A 79 -9.11 7.95 11.21
C LEU A 79 -9.81 6.90 12.07
N VAL A 80 -10.75 6.17 11.46
CA VAL A 80 -11.44 5.05 12.10
C VAL A 80 -11.09 3.78 11.35
N VAL A 81 -10.57 2.79 12.05
CA VAL A 81 -10.30 1.46 11.51
C VAL A 81 -11.44 0.53 11.92
N VAL A 82 -12.08 -0.08 10.94
CA VAL A 82 -13.18 -1.03 11.15
C VAL A 82 -12.68 -2.43 10.80
N GLU A 83 -12.68 -3.31 11.79
CA GLU A 83 -12.36 -4.72 11.59
C GLU A 83 -13.64 -5.49 11.22
N THR A 84 -13.60 -6.21 10.10
CA THR A 84 -14.75 -6.98 9.61
C THR A 84 -14.90 -8.35 10.28
N GLY A 85 -13.91 -8.82 11.03
CA GLY A 85 -13.85 -10.15 11.62
C GLY A 85 -13.72 -11.31 10.61
N ALA A 86 -13.65 -11.02 9.32
CA ALA A 86 -13.48 -12.02 8.28
C ALA A 86 -12.01 -12.52 8.27
N LYS A 87 -11.82 -13.81 8.59
CA LYS A 87 -10.48 -14.41 8.55
C LYS A 87 -10.11 -14.82 7.12
N ARG A 88 -9.04 -14.26 6.57
CA ARG A 88 -8.44 -14.77 5.33
C ARG A 88 -7.59 -16.00 5.60
N ARG A 89 -7.94 -17.11 4.97
CA ARG A 89 -7.22 -18.40 5.13
C ARG A 89 -5.93 -18.51 4.30
N LEU A 90 -5.73 -17.67 3.26
CA LEU A 90 -4.65 -17.79 2.27
C LEU A 90 -4.00 -16.44 1.89
N ALA A 91 -4.04 -15.45 2.77
CA ALA A 91 -3.56 -14.09 2.47
C ALA A 91 -2.12 -14.04 1.91
N ALA A 92 -1.21 -14.86 2.45
CA ALA A 92 0.19 -14.91 2.01
C ALA A 92 0.34 -15.40 0.55
N SER A 93 -0.41 -16.45 0.15
CA SER A 93 -0.34 -17.00 -1.21
C SER A 93 -0.94 -16.04 -2.24
N GLU A 94 -2.08 -15.43 -1.92
CA GLU A 94 -2.75 -14.45 -2.79
C GLU A 94 -1.91 -13.18 -2.95
N TYR A 95 -1.29 -12.68 -1.88
CA TYR A 95 -0.37 -11.56 -1.93
C TYR A 95 0.82 -11.84 -2.85
N ASN A 96 1.47 -12.99 -2.68
CA ASN A 96 2.60 -13.40 -3.51
C ASN A 96 2.18 -13.57 -4.98
N GLN A 97 0.96 -14.06 -5.24
CA GLN A 97 0.41 -14.17 -6.60
C GLN A 97 0.26 -12.78 -7.24
N ARG A 98 -0.38 -11.81 -6.56
CA ARG A 98 -0.53 -10.44 -7.08
C ARG A 98 0.81 -9.81 -7.41
N ARG A 99 1.80 -10.02 -6.56
CA ARG A 99 3.16 -9.54 -6.79
C ARG A 99 3.78 -10.18 -8.04
N SER A 100 3.66 -11.50 -8.20
CA SER A 100 4.16 -12.21 -9.39
C SER A 100 3.47 -11.77 -10.67
N GLU A 101 2.15 -11.53 -10.64
CA GLU A 101 1.40 -10.98 -11.76
C GLU A 101 1.92 -9.59 -12.18
N CYS A 102 2.19 -8.71 -11.22
CA CYS A 102 2.79 -7.39 -11.49
C CYS A 102 4.23 -7.48 -12.03
N GLU A 103 5.06 -8.38 -11.49
CA GLU A 103 6.43 -8.63 -11.97
C GLU A 103 6.41 -9.18 -13.40
N HIS A 104 5.49 -10.07 -13.72
CA HIS A 104 5.27 -10.56 -15.08
C HIS A 104 4.89 -9.42 -16.04
N GLY A 105 3.99 -8.53 -15.62
CA GLY A 105 3.63 -7.36 -16.42
C GLY A 105 4.82 -6.46 -16.74
N VAL A 106 5.71 -6.23 -15.77
CA VAL A 106 6.97 -5.49 -16.01
C VAL A 106 7.87 -6.23 -17.02
N ALA A 107 7.97 -7.56 -16.92
CA ALA A 107 8.75 -8.36 -17.87
C ALA A 107 8.19 -8.23 -19.30
N VAL A 108 6.87 -8.31 -19.48
CA VAL A 108 6.22 -8.11 -20.78
C VAL A 108 6.49 -6.72 -21.34
N LEU A 109 6.37 -5.66 -20.55
CA LEU A 109 6.70 -4.31 -20.99
C LEU A 109 8.15 -4.20 -21.49
N ARG A 110 9.09 -4.81 -20.78
CA ARG A 110 10.52 -4.82 -21.18
C ARG A 110 10.76 -5.56 -22.48
N THR A 111 10.11 -6.69 -22.73
CA THR A 111 10.26 -7.41 -24.00
C THR A 111 9.74 -6.59 -25.20
N ARG A 112 8.87 -5.63 -24.95
CA ARG A 112 8.38 -4.66 -25.95
C ARG A 112 9.28 -3.43 -26.11
N GLY A 113 10.42 -3.40 -25.42
CA GLY A 113 11.37 -2.28 -25.49
C GLY A 113 11.08 -1.13 -24.53
N GLU A 114 10.08 -1.23 -23.67
CA GLU A 114 9.81 -0.19 -22.66
C GLU A 114 10.87 -0.21 -21.55
N GLN A 115 11.45 0.97 -21.27
CA GLN A 115 12.51 1.11 -20.27
C GLN A 115 11.94 1.28 -18.87
N VAL A 116 11.34 0.22 -18.30
CA VAL A 116 10.72 0.25 -16.99
C VAL A 116 11.42 -0.71 -16.02
N ALA A 117 11.81 -0.22 -14.85
CA ALA A 117 12.37 -1.05 -13.78
C ALA A 117 11.26 -1.69 -12.91
N SER A 118 10.11 -1.01 -12.82
CA SER A 118 8.94 -1.43 -12.07
C SER A 118 7.70 -0.72 -12.61
N LEU A 119 6.50 -1.09 -12.17
CA LEU A 119 5.25 -0.42 -12.54
C LEU A 119 5.19 1.06 -12.12
N ARG A 120 6.05 1.51 -11.21
CA ARG A 120 6.21 2.92 -10.87
C ARG A 120 6.66 3.78 -12.07
N GLY A 121 7.42 3.19 -12.99
CA GLY A 121 7.86 3.85 -14.23
C GLY A 121 6.92 3.61 -15.43
N ALA A 122 5.91 2.78 -15.27
CA ALA A 122 4.96 2.48 -16.33
C ALA A 122 3.84 3.54 -16.41
N THR A 123 3.28 3.70 -17.62
CA THR A 123 2.11 4.54 -17.88
C THR A 123 0.95 3.70 -18.40
N LEU A 124 -0.28 4.21 -18.32
CA LEU A 124 -1.44 3.55 -18.90
C LEU A 124 -1.25 3.32 -20.41
N ALA A 125 -0.71 4.30 -21.13
CA ALA A 125 -0.45 4.15 -22.55
C ALA A 125 0.52 3.01 -22.90
N MET A 126 1.51 2.71 -22.03
CA MET A 126 2.39 1.54 -22.18
C MET A 126 1.59 0.24 -21.98
N LEU A 127 0.73 0.19 -20.97
CA LEU A 127 -0.12 -0.97 -20.71
C LEU A 127 -1.10 -1.21 -21.85
N ASP A 128 -1.74 -0.15 -22.36
CA ASP A 128 -2.70 -0.24 -23.47
C ASP A 128 -2.06 -0.80 -24.74
N ARG A 129 -0.84 -0.34 -25.08
CA ARG A 129 -0.07 -0.88 -26.21
C ARG A 129 0.33 -2.34 -26.03
N ALA A 130 0.47 -2.79 -24.78
CA ALA A 130 0.87 -4.16 -24.43
C ALA A 130 -0.32 -5.05 -24.05
N ALA A 131 -1.57 -4.57 -24.15
CA ALA A 131 -2.76 -5.24 -23.59
C ALA A 131 -2.92 -6.69 -24.05
N THR A 132 -2.69 -6.96 -25.36
CA THR A 132 -2.79 -8.32 -25.91
C THR A 132 -1.75 -9.26 -25.32
N ASP A 133 -0.50 -8.80 -25.13
CA ASP A 133 0.59 -9.63 -24.62
C ASP A 133 0.50 -9.82 -23.10
N LEU A 134 -0.05 -8.84 -22.38
CA LEU A 134 -0.32 -8.92 -20.95
C LEU A 134 -1.44 -9.90 -20.63
N GLY A 135 -2.44 -9.98 -21.49
CA GLY A 135 -3.70 -10.64 -21.19
C GLY A 135 -4.51 -9.89 -20.12
N ASP A 136 -5.79 -10.22 -20.02
CA ASP A 136 -6.76 -9.47 -19.19
C ASP A 136 -6.34 -9.37 -17.73
N VAL A 137 -5.97 -10.47 -17.09
CA VAL A 137 -5.64 -10.50 -15.66
C VAL A 137 -4.43 -9.62 -15.35
N VAL A 138 -3.31 -9.84 -16.03
CA VAL A 138 -2.07 -9.09 -15.76
C VAL A 138 -2.25 -7.61 -16.09
N TYR A 139 -2.96 -7.29 -17.20
CA TYR A 139 -3.31 -5.92 -17.55
C TYR A 139 -4.07 -5.22 -16.41
N ARG A 140 -5.13 -5.84 -15.86
CA ARG A 140 -5.91 -5.26 -14.75
C ARG A 140 -5.05 -5.04 -13.50
N ARG A 141 -4.17 -5.98 -13.13
CA ARG A 141 -3.26 -5.82 -11.98
C ARG A 141 -2.30 -4.65 -12.17
N CYS A 142 -1.66 -4.58 -13.34
CA CYS A 142 -0.73 -3.49 -13.67
C CYS A 142 -1.43 -2.13 -13.72
N ARG A 143 -2.62 -2.08 -14.32
CA ARG A 143 -3.45 -0.88 -14.37
C ARG A 143 -3.79 -0.37 -12.98
N HIS A 144 -4.23 -1.27 -12.08
CA HIS A 144 -4.47 -0.89 -10.68
C HIS A 144 -3.26 -0.18 -10.07
N VAL A 145 -2.06 -0.77 -10.18
CA VAL A 145 -0.84 -0.21 -9.56
C VAL A 145 -0.47 1.14 -10.15
N VAL A 146 -0.56 1.29 -11.48
CA VAL A 146 -0.25 2.56 -12.15
C VAL A 146 -1.22 3.67 -11.74
N GLU A 147 -2.51 3.37 -11.71
CA GLU A 147 -3.54 4.32 -11.29
C GLU A 147 -3.45 4.63 -9.80
N GLU A 148 -3.13 3.66 -8.94
CA GLU A 148 -3.04 3.85 -7.49
C GLU A 148 -1.86 4.75 -7.11
N ASN A 149 -0.75 4.69 -7.85
CA ASN A 149 0.35 5.64 -7.68
C ASN A 149 -0.12 7.09 -7.92
N ALA A 150 -0.92 7.33 -8.96
CA ALA A 150 -1.46 8.65 -9.25
C ALA A 150 -2.50 9.08 -8.18
N ARG A 151 -3.37 8.16 -7.75
CA ARG A 151 -4.35 8.41 -6.68
C ARG A 151 -3.70 8.78 -5.36
N THR A 152 -2.61 8.10 -4.99
CA THR A 152 -1.84 8.41 -3.78
C THR A 152 -1.34 9.85 -3.78
N LEU A 153 -0.73 10.30 -4.87
CA LEU A 153 -0.25 11.68 -4.98
C LEU A 153 -1.39 12.71 -5.00
N ALA A 154 -2.52 12.36 -5.61
CA ALA A 154 -3.71 13.21 -5.58
C ALA A 154 -4.32 13.29 -4.16
N ALA A 155 -4.34 12.19 -3.41
CA ALA A 155 -4.83 12.16 -2.03
C ALA A 155 -3.96 13.02 -1.10
N VAL A 156 -2.64 13.02 -1.30
CA VAL A 156 -1.74 13.92 -0.57
C VAL A 156 -2.11 15.39 -0.82
N ARG A 157 -2.33 15.78 -2.07
CA ARG A 157 -2.77 17.15 -2.39
C ARG A 157 -4.12 17.49 -1.77
N ALA A 158 -5.07 16.56 -1.80
CA ALA A 158 -6.38 16.75 -1.19
C ALA A 158 -6.28 16.94 0.34
N LEU A 159 -5.38 16.21 1.01
CA LEU A 159 -5.09 16.41 2.43
C LEU A 159 -4.46 17.78 2.71
N GLU A 160 -3.47 18.19 1.91
CA GLU A 160 -2.77 19.47 2.06
C GLU A 160 -3.67 20.68 1.84
N THR A 161 -4.72 20.54 1.03
CA THR A 161 -5.69 21.61 0.72
C THR A 161 -7.01 21.48 1.48
N ASP A 162 -7.17 20.49 2.39
CA ASP A 162 -8.43 20.12 3.05
C ASP A 162 -9.60 19.91 2.06
N ASP A 163 -9.30 19.39 0.88
CA ASP A 163 -10.34 19.04 -0.12
C ASP A 163 -10.96 17.68 0.21
N ARG A 164 -11.94 17.70 1.08
CA ARG A 164 -12.63 16.50 1.56
C ARG A 164 -13.44 15.79 0.48
N ALA A 165 -13.97 16.54 -0.48
CA ALA A 165 -14.74 15.96 -1.58
C ALA A 165 -13.80 15.16 -2.51
N ALA A 166 -12.66 15.74 -2.88
CA ALA A 166 -11.63 15.02 -3.66
C ALA A 166 -11.11 13.80 -2.91
N LEU A 167 -10.85 13.91 -1.60
CA LEU A 167 -10.40 12.77 -0.78
C LEU A 167 -11.41 11.62 -0.80
N GLY A 168 -12.71 11.93 -0.63
CA GLY A 168 -13.79 10.94 -0.71
C GLY A 168 -13.82 10.22 -2.06
N ALA A 169 -13.77 10.97 -3.16
CA ALA A 169 -13.77 10.41 -4.51
C ALA A 169 -12.54 9.52 -4.78
N LEU A 170 -11.36 9.94 -4.33
CA LEU A 170 -10.11 9.18 -4.49
C LEU A 170 -10.14 7.86 -3.70
N PHE A 171 -10.67 7.87 -2.48
CA PHE A 171 -10.80 6.65 -1.67
C PHE A 171 -11.81 5.67 -2.27
N ALA A 172 -12.96 6.18 -2.75
CA ALA A 172 -13.96 5.35 -3.44
C ALA A 172 -13.38 4.71 -4.72
N ALA A 173 -12.66 5.49 -5.53
CA ALA A 173 -11.99 4.99 -6.73
C ALA A 173 -10.88 3.96 -6.39
N SER A 174 -10.14 4.17 -5.30
CA SER A 174 -9.15 3.22 -4.81
C SER A 174 -9.80 1.90 -4.38
N HIS A 175 -10.89 1.95 -3.60
CA HIS A 175 -11.60 0.73 -3.19
C HIS A 175 -12.17 -0.04 -4.39
N ALA A 176 -12.83 0.65 -5.33
CA ALA A 176 -13.33 0.04 -6.55
C ALA A 176 -12.20 -0.63 -7.35
N SER A 177 -11.05 0.02 -7.47
CA SER A 177 -9.88 -0.54 -8.16
C SER A 177 -9.28 -1.75 -7.45
N LEU A 178 -9.25 -1.75 -6.10
CA LEU A 178 -8.84 -2.90 -5.30
C LEU A 178 -9.79 -4.08 -5.46
N ARG A 179 -11.10 -3.83 -5.55
CA ARG A 179 -12.13 -4.86 -5.75
C ARG A 179 -12.12 -5.40 -7.18
N ASP A 180 -12.15 -4.52 -8.19
CA ASP A 180 -12.48 -4.91 -9.57
C ASP A 180 -11.23 -5.18 -10.42
N LEU A 181 -10.13 -4.47 -10.18
CA LEU A 181 -8.89 -4.61 -10.95
C LEU A 181 -7.84 -5.47 -10.23
N TYR A 182 -7.65 -5.28 -8.93
CA TYR A 182 -6.66 -6.01 -8.16
C TYR A 182 -7.22 -7.29 -7.53
N GLU A 183 -8.55 -7.34 -7.35
CA GLU A 183 -9.32 -8.47 -6.81
C GLU A 183 -8.80 -8.95 -5.45
N VAL A 184 -8.67 -8.00 -4.52
CA VAL A 184 -8.23 -8.26 -3.15
C VAL A 184 -9.28 -7.90 -2.11
N SER A 185 -10.47 -7.48 -2.52
CA SER A 185 -11.59 -7.24 -1.62
C SER A 185 -12.35 -8.54 -1.30
N SER A 186 -13.32 -8.42 -0.42
CA SER A 186 -14.22 -9.50 -0.05
C SER A 186 -15.63 -8.95 0.19
N PRO A 187 -16.70 -9.79 0.14
CA PRO A 187 -18.05 -9.32 0.41
C PRO A 187 -18.21 -8.62 1.76
N ALA A 188 -17.45 -9.05 2.79
CA ALA A 188 -17.47 -8.40 4.10
C ALA A 188 -16.83 -7.02 4.08
N LEU A 189 -15.71 -6.85 3.35
CA LEU A 189 -15.05 -5.56 3.16
C LEU A 189 -15.91 -4.62 2.33
N ASP A 190 -16.51 -5.12 1.24
CA ASP A 190 -17.38 -4.30 0.38
C ASP A 190 -18.60 -3.81 1.16
N ALA A 191 -19.25 -4.67 1.95
CA ALA A 191 -20.37 -4.29 2.81
C ALA A 191 -19.94 -3.26 3.88
N ALA A 192 -18.80 -3.43 4.51
CA ALA A 192 -18.28 -2.47 5.49
C ALA A 192 -18.02 -1.09 4.86
N VAL A 193 -17.45 -1.06 3.65
CA VAL A 193 -17.21 0.19 2.92
C VAL A 193 -18.52 0.82 2.50
N GLU A 194 -19.51 0.07 2.03
CA GLU A 194 -20.84 0.57 1.65
C GLU A 194 -21.56 1.21 2.84
N ILE A 195 -21.60 0.50 3.98
CA ILE A 195 -22.24 1.01 5.23
C ILE A 195 -21.53 2.28 5.70
N ALA A 196 -20.20 2.26 5.74
CA ALA A 196 -19.42 3.42 6.17
C ALA A 196 -19.63 4.62 5.23
N SER A 197 -19.63 4.40 3.91
CA SER A 197 -19.87 5.47 2.92
C SER A 197 -21.24 6.14 3.08
N GLY A 198 -22.27 5.39 3.50
CA GLY A 198 -23.62 5.92 3.78
C GLY A 198 -23.76 6.57 5.15
N THR A 199 -22.74 6.52 6.01
CA THR A 199 -22.80 7.03 7.37
C THR A 199 -22.52 8.53 7.41
N ARG A 200 -23.40 9.29 8.08
CA ARG A 200 -23.23 10.75 8.21
C ARG A 200 -21.92 11.11 8.91
N GLY A 201 -21.15 12.00 8.31
CA GLY A 201 -19.86 12.47 8.83
C GLY A 201 -18.67 11.70 8.29
N VAL A 202 -18.87 10.59 7.60
CA VAL A 202 -17.78 9.90 6.89
C VAL A 202 -17.44 10.66 5.62
N VAL A 203 -16.17 11.04 5.48
CA VAL A 203 -15.66 11.79 4.33
C VAL A 203 -15.13 10.84 3.26
N ALA A 204 -14.44 9.79 3.68
CA ALA A 204 -13.75 8.87 2.78
C ALA A 204 -13.69 7.48 3.42
N THR A 205 -13.83 6.45 2.62
CA THR A 205 -13.75 5.06 3.09
C THR A 205 -13.16 4.14 2.03
N ARG A 206 -12.37 3.19 2.43
CA ARG A 206 -11.79 2.13 1.59
C ARG A 206 -11.26 0.99 2.45
N MET A 207 -11.07 -0.16 1.84
CA MET A 207 -10.24 -1.18 2.49
C MET A 207 -8.79 -0.71 2.61
N THR A 208 -8.05 -1.27 3.56
CA THR A 208 -6.62 -1.00 3.78
C THR A 208 -5.84 -2.29 3.97
N GLY A 209 -4.51 -2.21 3.83
CA GLY A 209 -3.62 -3.37 3.90
C GLY A 209 -3.69 -4.25 2.66
N GLY A 210 -3.39 -5.53 2.83
CA GLY A 210 -3.38 -6.53 1.76
C GLY A 210 -4.76 -7.12 1.43
N GLY A 211 -5.80 -6.62 2.06
CA GLY A 211 -7.18 -7.08 1.91
C GLY A 211 -7.54 -8.23 2.81
#